data_bff10bdf3c199a6ba9e29cf6fb7cf4ec
#
_entry.id   bff10bdf3c199a6ba9e29cf6fb7cf4ec
#
_cell.length_a   1.000
_cell.length_b   1.000
_cell.length_c   1.000
_cell.angle_alpha   90.00
_cell.angle_beta   90.00
_cell.angle_gamma   90.00
#
_symmetry.space_group_name_H-M   'P 1'
#
loop_
_entity.id
_entity.type
_entity.pdbx_description
1 polymer ?
#
loop_
_entity_poly.entity_id
_entity_poly.type
_entity_poly.pdbx_seq_one_letter_code
_entity_poly.pdbx_strand_id
1 'polypeptide(L)'
;MDTNPITKQTEQILIDGYERFYRLAYSYVQNREDALDIVQESACKAIRDCGQVKNTDFLSTWIYRIVVNTSLNLLRKNKKEIPAEEIPEIPWEDKYQELDLKTALKHLDEKSRTIVMLRYFEDMKLEDISRVVDENLNTVKARLYRALKKLRITMEPEEPKKSYAK
;
A
#
# COMPACT_ATOMS: atom_id res chain seq x y z
N MET A 1 30.79 17.28 7.18
CA MET A 1 30.37 16.28 6.19
C MET A 1 29.23 16.85 5.34
N ASP A 2 29.54 17.09 4.10
CA ASP A 2 28.54 17.62 3.19
C ASP A 2 27.58 16.50 2.78
N THR A 3 26.47 16.42 3.48
CA THR A 3 25.43 15.49 3.09
C THR A 3 24.82 15.97 1.77
N ASN A 4 24.82 15.11 0.78
CA ASN A 4 24.22 15.40 -0.52
C ASN A 4 22.78 15.93 -0.33
N PRO A 5 22.40 17.02 -1.01
CA PRO A 5 21.04 17.58 -0.90
C PRO A 5 19.93 16.55 -1.11
N ILE A 6 20.13 15.60 -2.02
CA ILE A 6 19.14 14.55 -2.28
C ILE A 6 19.00 13.61 -1.08
N THR A 7 20.09 13.34 -0.37
CA THR A 7 20.05 12.51 0.85
C THR A 7 19.25 13.21 1.95
N LYS A 8 19.49 14.50 2.15
CA LYS A 8 18.71 15.29 3.14
C LYS A 8 17.23 15.32 2.80
N GLN A 9 16.91 15.51 1.54
CA GLN A 9 15.53 15.51 1.08
C GLN A 9 14.87 14.15 1.28
N THR A 10 15.59 13.07 1.00
CA THR A 10 15.13 11.70 1.24
C THR A 10 14.86 11.46 2.72
N GLU A 11 15.80 11.86 3.59
CA GLU A 11 15.62 11.74 5.03
C GLU A 11 14.38 12.50 5.51
N GLN A 12 14.17 13.71 4.99
CA GLN A 12 13.02 14.52 5.36
C GLN A 12 11.70 13.87 4.94
N ILE A 13 11.64 13.32 3.74
CA ILE A 13 10.47 12.60 3.25
C ILE A 13 10.18 11.37 4.13
N LEU A 14 11.21 10.64 4.52
CA LEU A 14 11.08 9.46 5.39
C LEU A 14 10.57 9.83 6.78
N ILE A 15 11.06 10.92 7.34
CA ILE A 15 10.63 11.40 8.66
C ILE A 15 9.18 11.87 8.61
N ASP A 16 8.84 12.72 7.66
CA ASP A 16 7.50 13.31 7.54
C ASP A 16 6.46 12.27 7.15
N GLY A 17 6.86 11.27 6.39
CA GLY A 17 5.98 10.21 5.89
C GLY A 17 5.96 8.93 6.72
N TYR A 18 6.67 8.88 7.85
CA TYR A 18 6.84 7.66 8.64
C TYR A 18 5.52 6.94 8.93
N GLU A 19 4.53 7.65 9.44
CA GLU A 19 3.22 7.06 9.76
C GLU A 19 2.51 6.53 8.52
N ARG A 20 2.61 7.24 7.41
CA ARG A 20 2.02 6.83 6.14
C ARG A 20 2.67 5.57 5.59
N PHE A 21 3.99 5.52 5.62
CA PHE A 21 4.74 4.34 5.17
C PHE A 21 4.47 3.13 6.06
N TYR A 22 4.40 3.36 7.38
CA TYR A 22 4.02 2.31 8.34
C TYR A 22 2.61 1.78 8.04
N ARG A 23 1.65 2.65 7.83
CA ARG A 23 0.27 2.27 7.54
C ARG A 23 0.15 1.47 6.24
N LEU A 24 0.89 1.90 5.22
CA LEU A 24 0.95 1.20 3.95
C LEU A 24 1.56 -0.20 4.11
N ALA A 25 2.69 -0.30 4.80
CA ALA A 25 3.33 -1.59 5.09
C ALA A 25 2.41 -2.50 5.91
N TYR A 26 1.76 -1.96 6.93
CA TYR A 26 0.83 -2.70 7.77
C TYR A 26 -0.35 -3.26 6.97
N SER A 27 -0.82 -2.55 5.96
CA SER A 27 -1.91 -3.04 5.11
C SER A 27 -1.59 -4.36 4.40
N TYR A 28 -0.32 -4.65 4.19
CA TYR A 28 0.13 -5.90 3.59
C TYR A 28 0.35 -7.02 4.60
N VAL A 29 1.06 -6.73 5.68
CA VAL A 29 1.56 -7.76 6.61
C VAL A 29 0.70 -7.93 7.85
N GLN A 30 -0.07 -6.93 8.23
CA GLN A 30 -1.04 -6.93 9.33
C GLN A 30 -0.46 -7.30 10.70
N ASN A 31 0.82 -7.05 10.89
CA ASN A 31 1.45 -7.12 12.20
C ASN A 31 2.48 -6.00 12.33
N ARG A 32 2.66 -5.55 13.55
CA ARG A 32 3.50 -4.41 13.87
C ARG A 32 4.98 -4.65 13.56
N GLU A 33 5.49 -5.82 13.95
CA GLU A 33 6.90 -6.13 13.81
C GLU A 33 7.34 -6.13 12.34
N ASP A 34 6.59 -6.81 11.50
CA ASP A 34 6.89 -6.85 10.07
C ASP A 34 6.72 -5.49 9.41
N ALA A 35 5.70 -4.71 9.82
CA ALA A 35 5.50 -3.37 9.28
C ALA A 35 6.67 -2.45 9.63
N LEU A 36 7.17 -2.51 10.88
CA LEU A 36 8.34 -1.74 11.29
C LEU A 36 9.60 -2.16 10.54
N ASP A 37 9.79 -3.46 10.34
CA ASP A 37 10.91 -4.00 9.57
C ASP A 37 10.88 -3.51 8.11
N ILE A 38 9.71 -3.48 7.51
CA ILE A 38 9.53 -2.97 6.15
C ILE A 38 9.92 -1.49 6.08
N VAL A 39 9.46 -0.68 7.02
CA VAL A 39 9.78 0.74 7.05
C VAL A 39 11.28 0.96 7.21
N GLN A 40 11.92 0.25 8.13
CA GLN A 40 13.37 0.34 8.34
C GLN A 40 14.16 -0.08 7.10
N GLU A 41 13.82 -1.23 6.52
CA GLU A 41 14.48 -1.72 5.31
C GLU A 41 14.28 -0.76 4.14
N SER A 42 13.07 -0.25 3.98
CA SER A 42 12.76 0.73 2.93
C SER A 42 13.55 2.02 3.11
N ALA A 43 13.65 2.52 4.35
CA ALA A 43 14.44 3.71 4.67
C ALA A 43 15.92 3.50 4.33
N CYS A 44 16.48 2.36 4.69
CA CYS A 44 17.88 2.03 4.37
C CYS A 44 18.10 1.99 2.86
N LYS A 45 17.22 1.35 2.12
CA LYS A 45 17.30 1.29 0.66
C LYS A 45 17.17 2.68 0.03
N ALA A 46 16.24 3.49 0.52
CA ALA A 46 16.02 4.84 -0.01
C ALA A 46 17.24 5.73 0.19
N ILE A 47 17.82 5.71 1.38
CA ILE A 47 19.01 6.53 1.68
C ILE A 47 20.22 6.06 0.86
N ARG A 48 20.39 4.73 0.76
CA ARG A 48 21.49 4.15 -0.01
C ARG A 48 21.42 4.51 -1.51
N ASP A 49 20.23 4.43 -2.09
CA ASP A 49 20.04 4.46 -3.53
C ASP A 49 19.48 5.78 -4.06
N CYS A 50 19.20 6.77 -3.19
CA CYS A 50 18.57 8.03 -3.61
C CYS A 50 19.39 8.81 -4.64
N GLY A 51 20.71 8.63 -4.68
CA GLY A 51 21.57 9.25 -5.66
C GLY A 51 21.27 8.82 -7.11
N GLN A 52 20.57 7.72 -7.30
CA GLN A 52 20.18 7.23 -8.62
C GLN A 52 18.94 7.93 -9.18
N VAL A 53 18.21 8.64 -8.34
CA VAL A 53 16.99 9.36 -8.76
C VAL A 53 17.39 10.61 -9.54
N LYS A 54 17.04 10.66 -10.81
CA LYS A 54 17.41 11.76 -11.70
C LYS A 54 16.54 12.98 -11.51
N ASN A 55 15.25 12.79 -11.26
CA ASN A 55 14.30 13.87 -11.08
C ASN A 55 13.76 13.84 -9.64
N THR A 56 14.14 14.84 -8.85
CA THR A 56 13.74 14.95 -7.44
C THR A 56 12.24 15.18 -7.24
N ASP A 57 11.52 15.61 -8.26
CA ASP A 57 10.07 15.73 -8.20
C ASP A 57 9.38 14.37 -8.00
N PHE A 58 10.03 13.28 -8.40
CA PHE A 58 9.53 11.92 -8.24
C PHE A 58 10.15 11.18 -7.06
N LEU A 59 10.90 11.87 -6.21
CA LEU A 59 11.58 11.23 -5.07
C LEU A 59 10.60 10.58 -4.11
N SER A 60 9.53 11.27 -3.74
CA SER A 60 8.48 10.72 -2.87
C SER A 60 7.81 9.49 -3.50
N THR A 61 7.45 9.57 -4.77
CA THR A 61 6.87 8.46 -5.53
C THR A 61 7.81 7.25 -5.56
N TRP A 62 9.09 7.50 -5.77
CA TRP A 62 10.13 6.47 -5.77
C TRP A 62 10.25 5.77 -4.41
N ILE A 63 10.16 6.54 -3.30
CA ILE A 63 10.18 5.98 -1.95
C ILE A 63 8.94 5.10 -1.70
N TYR A 64 7.76 5.55 -2.12
CA TYR A 64 6.55 4.71 -2.04
C TYR A 64 6.73 3.39 -2.81
N ARG A 65 7.35 3.44 -3.97
CA ARG A 65 7.65 2.22 -4.74
C ARG A 65 8.54 1.26 -3.95
N ILE A 66 9.56 1.78 -3.26
CA ILE A 66 10.42 0.96 -2.39
C ILE A 66 9.60 0.31 -1.27
N VAL A 67 8.75 1.06 -0.59
CA VAL A 67 7.90 0.53 0.49
C VAL A 67 6.97 -0.55 -0.02
N VAL A 68 6.32 -0.33 -1.14
CA VAL A 68 5.43 -1.32 -1.77
C VAL A 68 6.20 -2.59 -2.13
N ASN A 69 7.31 -2.45 -2.82
CA ASN A 69 8.11 -3.61 -3.26
C ASN A 69 8.68 -4.39 -2.07
N THR A 70 9.15 -3.70 -1.04
CA THR A 70 9.66 -4.33 0.18
C THR A 70 8.54 -5.09 0.90
N SER A 71 7.36 -4.48 0.98
CA SER A 71 6.17 -5.13 1.58
C SER A 71 5.77 -6.38 0.83
N LEU A 72 5.69 -6.30 -0.49
CA LEU A 72 5.32 -7.45 -1.34
C LEU A 72 6.35 -8.58 -1.25
N ASN A 73 7.63 -8.25 -1.20
CA ASN A 73 8.69 -9.25 -1.07
C ASN A 73 8.59 -9.99 0.26
N LEU A 74 8.37 -9.26 1.36
CA LEU A 74 8.19 -9.88 2.68
C LEU A 74 6.93 -10.74 2.72
N LEU A 75 5.83 -10.23 2.16
CA LEU A 75 4.56 -10.97 2.11
C LEU A 75 4.71 -12.29 1.36
N ARG A 76 5.42 -12.31 0.23
CA ARG A 76 5.70 -13.53 -0.54
C ARG A 76 6.57 -14.51 0.23
N LYS A 77 7.58 -14.00 0.92
CA LYS A 77 8.45 -14.81 1.77
C LYS A 77 7.66 -15.47 2.90
N ASN A 78 6.81 -14.71 3.58
CA ASN A 78 5.99 -15.23 4.68
C ASN A 78 5.00 -16.30 4.22
N LYS A 79 4.42 -16.14 3.03
CA LYS A 79 3.51 -17.14 2.46
C LYS A 79 4.18 -18.50 2.20
N LYS A 80 5.47 -18.51 1.93
CA LYS A 80 6.25 -19.74 1.73
C LYS A 80 6.60 -20.44 3.05
N GLU A 81 6.68 -19.68 4.15
CA GLU A 81 7.10 -20.17 5.46
C GLU A 81 5.93 -20.63 6.33
N ILE A 82 4.71 -20.13 6.08
CA ILE A 82 3.52 -20.43 6.88
C ILE A 82 2.54 -21.22 6.02
N PRO A 83 2.18 -22.48 6.44
CA PRO A 83 1.11 -23.19 5.77
C PRO A 83 -0.18 -22.38 5.86
N ALA A 84 -0.93 -22.30 4.75
CA ALA A 84 -2.12 -21.49 4.62
C ALA A 84 -3.24 -21.83 5.64
N GLU A 85 -3.10 -22.93 6.36
CA GLU A 85 -4.06 -23.40 7.35
C GLU A 85 -3.91 -22.81 8.75
N GLU A 86 -2.82 -22.08 9.01
CA GLU A 86 -2.48 -21.59 10.34
C GLU A 86 -2.55 -20.07 10.51
N ILE A 87 -3.37 -19.38 9.75
CA ILE A 87 -3.60 -17.96 10.01
C ILE A 87 -4.62 -17.89 11.15
N PRO A 88 -4.19 -17.56 12.38
CA PRO A 88 -5.18 -17.41 13.45
C PRO A 88 -6.09 -16.23 13.10
N GLU A 89 -7.36 -16.50 13.00
CA GLU A 89 -8.37 -15.45 12.99
C GLU A 89 -8.28 -14.76 14.34
N ILE A 90 -7.66 -13.58 14.37
CA ILE A 90 -7.65 -12.76 15.56
C ILE A 90 -9.07 -12.18 15.69
N PRO A 91 -9.82 -12.54 16.74
CA PRO A 91 -11.13 -11.92 16.94
C PRO A 91 -10.91 -10.45 17.25
N TRP A 92 -11.23 -9.62 16.32
CA TRP A 92 -11.20 -8.17 16.51
C TRP A 92 -12.49 -7.76 17.21
N GLU A 93 -12.38 -7.45 18.48
CA GLU A 93 -13.44 -6.82 19.22
C GLU A 93 -13.46 -5.34 18.96
N ASP A 94 -13.62 -4.82 17.77
CA ASP A 94 -13.99 -3.42 17.69
C ASP A 94 -14.19 -2.86 16.30
N LYS A 95 -15.28 -2.13 16.18
CA LYS A 95 -15.64 -1.23 15.09
C LYS A 95 -15.92 -1.94 13.76
N TYR A 96 -17.17 -2.33 13.64
CA TYR A 96 -17.74 -2.94 12.44
C TYR A 96 -17.32 -2.29 11.12
N GLN A 97 -17.10 -0.98 11.10
CA GLN A 97 -16.75 -0.28 9.87
C GLN A 97 -15.30 -0.47 9.47
N GLU A 98 -14.36 -0.43 10.42
CA GLU A 98 -12.94 -0.66 10.14
C GLU A 98 -12.66 -2.12 9.80
N LEU A 99 -13.35 -3.04 10.46
CA LEU A 99 -13.22 -4.47 10.21
C LEU A 99 -13.71 -4.81 8.80
N ASP A 100 -14.84 -4.26 8.40
CA ASP A 100 -15.42 -4.50 7.09
C ASP A 100 -14.49 -3.99 5.97
N LEU A 101 -13.90 -2.82 6.14
CA LEU A 101 -12.96 -2.28 5.15
C LEU A 101 -11.68 -3.12 5.08
N LYS A 102 -11.09 -3.48 6.22
CA LYS A 102 -9.90 -4.33 6.27
C LYS A 102 -10.17 -5.69 5.65
N THR A 103 -11.30 -6.30 5.96
CA THR A 103 -11.71 -7.58 5.39
C THR A 103 -11.93 -7.46 3.89
N ALA A 104 -12.59 -6.40 3.44
CA ALA A 104 -12.83 -6.15 2.04
C ALA A 104 -11.52 -5.95 1.27
N LEU A 105 -10.56 -5.21 1.85
CA LEU A 105 -9.25 -5.01 1.24
C LEU A 105 -8.46 -6.32 1.09
N LYS A 106 -8.63 -7.26 2.01
CA LYS A 106 -7.98 -8.58 1.92
C LYS A 106 -8.45 -9.41 0.73
N HIS A 107 -9.68 -9.18 0.26
CA HIS A 107 -10.23 -9.88 -0.89
C HIS A 107 -9.75 -9.32 -2.22
N LEU A 108 -9.08 -8.17 -2.21
CA LEU A 108 -8.45 -7.61 -3.39
C LEU A 108 -7.10 -8.28 -3.62
N ASP A 109 -6.72 -8.42 -4.89
CA ASP A 109 -5.36 -8.81 -5.23
C ASP A 109 -4.37 -7.72 -4.77
N GLU A 110 -3.10 -8.07 -4.66
CA GLU A 110 -2.07 -7.18 -4.10
C GLU A 110 -1.98 -5.85 -4.83
N LYS A 111 -2.00 -5.86 -6.17
CA LYS A 111 -1.90 -4.63 -6.97
C LYS A 111 -3.13 -3.74 -6.80
N SER A 112 -4.32 -4.32 -6.82
CA SER A 112 -5.56 -3.56 -6.63
C SER A 112 -5.63 -2.95 -5.23
N ARG A 113 -5.22 -3.69 -4.21
CA ARG A 113 -5.12 -3.19 -2.84
C ARG A 113 -4.15 -2.02 -2.75
N THR A 114 -2.97 -2.15 -3.36
CA THR A 114 -1.98 -1.08 -3.40
C THR A 114 -2.56 0.18 -4.05
N ILE A 115 -3.21 0.05 -5.17
CA ILE A 115 -3.81 1.19 -5.90
C ILE A 115 -4.85 1.90 -5.03
N VAL A 116 -5.73 1.13 -4.37
CA VAL A 116 -6.75 1.70 -3.48
C VAL A 116 -6.09 2.42 -2.29
N MET A 117 -5.11 1.80 -1.65
CA MET A 117 -4.40 2.39 -0.52
C MET A 117 -3.72 3.70 -0.91
N LEU A 118 -3.01 3.72 -2.02
CA LEU A 118 -2.31 4.93 -2.46
C LEU A 118 -3.28 6.03 -2.87
N ARG A 119 -4.40 5.68 -3.49
CA ARG A 119 -5.38 6.67 -3.94
C ARG A 119 -6.15 7.31 -2.79
N TYR A 120 -6.63 6.51 -1.86
CA TYR A 120 -7.59 6.97 -0.85
C TYR A 120 -6.95 7.30 0.50
N PHE A 121 -5.89 6.59 0.88
CA PHE A 121 -5.23 6.85 2.15
C PHE A 121 -4.03 7.78 2.02
N GLU A 122 -3.36 7.77 0.87
CA GLU A 122 -2.19 8.60 0.61
C GLU A 122 -2.50 9.78 -0.32
N ASP A 123 -3.73 9.88 -0.78
CA ASP A 123 -4.21 10.95 -1.68
C ASP A 123 -3.30 11.16 -2.90
N MET A 124 -2.81 10.07 -3.46
CA MET A 124 -1.87 10.09 -4.56
C MET A 124 -2.59 10.19 -5.90
N LYS A 125 -2.02 10.94 -6.84
CA LYS A 125 -2.52 11.04 -8.20
C LYS A 125 -2.35 9.71 -8.94
N LEU A 126 -3.29 9.40 -9.84
CA LEU A 126 -3.24 8.14 -10.59
C LEU A 126 -1.97 7.99 -11.42
N GLU A 127 -1.45 9.08 -11.96
CA GLU A 127 -0.18 9.10 -12.70
C GLU A 127 0.98 8.65 -11.81
N ASP A 128 1.02 9.12 -10.56
CA ASP A 128 2.06 8.73 -9.60
C ASP A 128 1.88 7.29 -9.15
N ILE A 129 0.63 6.85 -8.96
CA ILE A 129 0.33 5.44 -8.64
C ILE A 129 0.83 4.53 -9.76
N SER A 130 0.63 4.93 -11.02
CA SER A 130 1.10 4.15 -12.16
C SER A 130 2.62 3.93 -12.13
N ARG A 131 3.37 4.93 -11.65
CA ARG A 131 4.81 4.81 -11.47
C ARG A 131 5.19 3.89 -10.31
N VAL A 132 4.43 3.95 -9.21
CA VAL A 132 4.66 3.09 -8.03
C VAL A 132 4.45 1.62 -8.38
N VAL A 133 3.36 1.31 -9.07
CA VAL A 133 2.99 -0.08 -9.39
C VAL A 133 3.56 -0.57 -10.72
N ASP A 134 4.24 0.31 -11.45
CA ASP A 134 4.86 0.00 -12.75
C ASP A 134 3.86 -0.56 -13.76
N GLU A 135 2.72 0.11 -13.88
CA GLU A 135 1.69 -0.20 -14.87
C GLU A 135 1.24 1.09 -15.56
N ASN A 136 0.70 0.98 -16.77
CA ASN A 136 0.21 2.17 -17.46
C ASN A 136 -1.04 2.74 -16.79
N LEU A 137 -1.30 4.01 -17.04
CA LEU A 137 -2.39 4.75 -16.41
C LEU A 137 -3.76 4.12 -16.67
N ASN A 138 -4.01 3.65 -17.88
CA ASN A 138 -5.28 3.02 -18.23
C ASN A 138 -5.52 1.73 -17.46
N THR A 139 -4.48 0.93 -17.27
CA THR A 139 -4.54 -0.29 -16.44
C THR A 139 -4.82 0.06 -14.99
N VAL A 140 -4.17 1.09 -14.44
CA VAL A 140 -4.40 1.56 -13.08
C VAL A 140 -5.86 2.01 -12.90
N LYS A 141 -6.38 2.80 -13.84
CA LYS A 141 -7.79 3.24 -13.81
C LYS A 141 -8.76 2.07 -13.84
N ALA A 142 -8.51 1.10 -14.71
CA ALA A 142 -9.37 -0.09 -14.82
C ALA A 142 -9.33 -0.94 -13.54
N ARG A 143 -8.14 -1.14 -12.96
CA ARG A 143 -7.99 -1.87 -11.70
C ARG A 143 -8.67 -1.16 -10.55
N LEU A 144 -8.51 0.16 -10.47
CA LEU A 144 -9.17 0.97 -9.44
C LEU A 144 -10.68 0.85 -9.52
N TYR A 145 -11.23 1.01 -10.72
CA TYR A 145 -12.68 0.90 -10.94
C TYR A 145 -13.23 -0.46 -10.52
N ARG A 146 -12.57 -1.54 -10.94
CA ARG A 146 -12.96 -2.90 -10.55
C ARG A 146 -12.82 -3.15 -9.06
N ALA A 147 -11.76 -2.64 -8.46
CA ALA A 147 -11.52 -2.77 -7.03
C ALA A 147 -12.60 -2.07 -6.20
N LEU A 148 -12.98 -0.84 -6.59
CA LEU A 148 -14.03 -0.09 -5.92
C LEU A 148 -15.38 -0.81 -6.03
N LYS A 149 -15.68 -1.35 -7.20
CA LYS A 149 -16.90 -2.13 -7.41
C LYS A 149 -16.93 -3.38 -6.52
N LYS A 150 -15.81 -4.08 -6.42
CA LYS A 150 -15.68 -5.26 -5.56
C LYS A 150 -15.79 -4.90 -4.09
N LEU A 151 -15.17 -3.80 -3.66
CA LEU A 151 -15.27 -3.30 -2.29
C LEU A 151 -16.71 -2.95 -1.93
N ARG A 152 -17.43 -2.28 -2.83
CA ARG A 152 -18.84 -1.94 -2.64
C ARG A 152 -19.69 -3.18 -2.43
N ILE A 153 -19.51 -4.20 -3.25
CA ILE A 153 -20.25 -5.47 -3.13
C ILE A 153 -19.94 -6.17 -1.80
N THR A 154 -18.70 -6.16 -1.38
CA THR A 154 -18.25 -6.81 -0.14
C THR A 154 -18.76 -6.08 1.10
N MET A 155 -18.79 -4.75 1.08
CA MET A 155 -19.19 -3.92 2.23
C MET A 155 -20.67 -3.71 2.36
N GLU A 156 -21.44 -3.88 1.27
CA GLU A 156 -22.90 -3.67 1.23
C GLU A 156 -23.62 -4.92 0.69
N PRO A 157 -23.40 -6.13 1.26
CA PRO A 157 -23.95 -7.34 0.64
C PRO A 157 -25.46 -7.47 0.78
N GLU A 158 -26.13 -6.68 1.65
CA GLU A 158 -27.51 -6.85 2.00
C GLU A 158 -28.44 -5.69 1.61
N GLU A 159 -27.90 -4.64 0.99
CA GLU A 159 -28.79 -3.64 0.46
C GLU A 159 -29.54 -4.22 -0.75
N PRO A 160 -30.90 -4.24 -0.67
CA PRO A 160 -31.66 -4.64 -1.82
C PRO A 160 -31.27 -3.72 -2.97
N LYS A 161 -30.80 -4.32 -4.04
CA LYS A 161 -30.56 -3.59 -5.28
C LYS A 161 -31.80 -2.80 -5.57
N LYS A 162 -31.78 -1.52 -5.25
CA LYS A 162 -32.76 -0.62 -5.82
C LYS A 162 -32.49 -0.70 -7.32
N SER A 163 -33.30 -1.47 -7.99
CA SER A 163 -33.28 -1.49 -9.42
C SER A 163 -33.62 -0.07 -9.86
N TYR A 164 -32.60 0.68 -10.15
CA TYR A 164 -32.82 1.86 -10.97
C TYR A 164 -33.24 1.33 -12.34
N ALA A 165 -34.53 1.07 -12.45
CA ALA A 165 -35.16 0.75 -13.71
C ALA A 165 -34.97 1.94 -14.62
N LYS A 166 -33.95 1.88 -15.45
CA LYS A 166 -33.84 2.64 -16.68
C LYS A 166 -32.80 2.05 -17.55
#